data_d13d4a4d0c03cc7f80a8659896609127
#
_entry.id   d13d4a4d0c03cc7f80a8659896609127
#
_cell.length_a   1.000
_cell.length_b   1.000
_cell.length_c   1.000
_cell.angle_alpha   90.00
_cell.angle_beta   90.00
_cell.angle_gamma   90.00
#
_symmetry.space_group_name_H-M   'P 1'
#
loop_
_entity.id
_entity.type
_entity.pdbx_description
1 polymer ?
#
loop_
_entity_poly.entity_id
_entity_poly.type
_entity_poly.pdbx_seq_one_letter_code
_entity_poly.pdbx_strand_id
1 'polypeptide(L)'
;TPFWNFRKPRKVPLHTTATQILTVEQIDAMTAEEINAVIRESLSYDEYRYQKENGIRITEPYRAEGLHKVLYQCPACGVEHEMASEGTQLFCKACGKRYEMDDLGQLHALEGETEFAHIPDWYEWQRGNVRAQIEAGEYAFEDEVDVYSLPRVWRYIPLGKAKLTHDPEH
;
A
#
# COMPACT_ATOMS: atom_id res chain seq x y z
N THR A 1 8.94 -0.05 10.64
CA THR A 1 7.50 -0.17 11.01
C THR A 1 6.70 0.02 9.74
N PRO A 2 5.89 -0.95 9.32
CA PRO A 2 5.04 -0.77 8.16
C PRO A 2 4.08 0.41 8.44
N PHE A 3 3.86 1.26 7.45
CA PHE A 3 3.07 2.48 7.62
C PHE A 3 1.59 2.21 8.00
N TRP A 4 1.10 1.01 7.78
CA TRP A 4 -0.26 0.59 8.17
C TRP A 4 -0.38 0.13 9.63
N ASN A 5 0.73 -0.04 10.37
CA ASN A 5 0.71 -0.45 11.77
C ASN A 5 1.78 0.26 12.61
N PHE A 6 1.54 1.53 12.92
CA PHE A 6 2.47 2.32 13.76
C PHE A 6 2.47 1.92 15.24
N ARG A 7 1.50 1.13 15.68
CA ARG A 7 1.38 0.74 17.10
C ARG A 7 2.31 -0.41 17.49
N LYS A 8 2.76 -1.20 16.51
CA LYS A 8 3.62 -2.36 16.71
C LYS A 8 4.92 -2.19 15.88
N PRO A 9 5.88 -1.37 16.35
CA PRO A 9 7.12 -1.13 15.62
C PRO A 9 8.01 -2.36 15.62
N ARG A 10 8.73 -2.59 14.54
CA ARG A 10 9.82 -3.54 14.45
C ARG A 10 11.15 -2.83 14.15
N LYS A 11 12.26 -3.43 14.53
CA LYS A 11 13.59 -2.97 14.14
C LYS A 11 13.90 -3.47 12.74
N VAL A 12 14.29 -2.56 11.86
CA VAL A 12 14.67 -2.88 10.48
C VAL A 12 16.05 -2.29 10.23
N PRO A 13 17.03 -3.07 9.73
CA PRO A 13 18.30 -2.52 9.29
C PRO A 13 18.06 -1.62 8.07
N LEU A 14 18.71 -0.46 8.05
CA LEU A 14 18.67 0.45 6.93
C LEU A 14 20.01 0.42 6.22
N HIS A 15 20.00 0.19 4.92
CA HIS A 15 21.15 0.32 4.04
C HIS A 15 20.91 1.50 3.11
N THR A 16 21.88 2.39 3.04
CA THR A 16 21.81 3.56 2.15
C THR A 16 22.99 3.51 1.20
N THR A 17 22.70 3.61 -0.09
CA THR A 17 23.71 3.72 -1.15
C THR A 17 23.50 5.04 -1.88
N ALA A 18 24.58 5.79 -2.08
CA ALA A 18 24.57 6.99 -2.89
C ALA A 18 25.25 6.66 -4.23
N THR A 19 24.55 6.86 -5.32
CA THR A 19 25.05 6.61 -6.68
C THR A 19 24.79 7.82 -7.55
N GLN A 20 25.81 8.28 -8.28
CA GLN A 20 25.62 9.29 -9.30
C GLN A 20 24.94 8.66 -10.51
N ILE A 21 23.72 9.11 -10.86
CA ILE A 21 22.92 8.55 -11.96
C ILE A 21 23.18 9.27 -13.30
N LEU A 22 23.61 10.53 -13.26
CA LEU A 22 23.94 11.33 -14.46
C LEU A 22 25.19 12.18 -14.17
N THR A 23 26.07 12.34 -15.17
CA THR A 23 27.15 13.32 -15.14
C THR A 23 26.65 14.68 -15.64
N VAL A 24 27.45 15.74 -15.46
CA VAL A 24 27.11 17.08 -15.97
C VAL A 24 26.97 17.06 -17.47
N GLU A 25 27.90 16.40 -18.18
CA GLU A 25 27.89 16.30 -19.64
C GLU A 25 26.65 15.55 -20.15
N GLN A 26 26.18 14.54 -19.43
CA GLN A 26 24.93 13.82 -19.78
C GLN A 26 23.71 14.73 -19.59
N ILE A 27 23.66 15.48 -18.48
CA ILE A 27 22.57 16.43 -18.20
C ILE A 27 22.49 17.52 -19.28
N ASP A 28 23.65 18.07 -19.69
CA ASP A 28 23.72 19.10 -20.73
C ASP A 28 23.28 18.61 -22.11
N ALA A 29 23.41 17.30 -22.38
CA ALA A 29 23.04 16.69 -23.66
C ALA A 29 21.60 16.14 -23.70
N MET A 30 20.88 16.08 -22.57
CA MET A 30 19.56 15.47 -22.46
C MET A 30 18.45 16.50 -22.36
N THR A 31 17.26 16.13 -22.81
CA THR A 31 16.03 16.88 -22.58
C THR A 31 15.53 16.68 -21.15
N ALA A 32 14.63 17.54 -20.67
CA ALA A 32 14.00 17.39 -19.37
C ALA A 32 13.21 16.09 -19.24
N GLU A 33 12.56 15.64 -20.32
CA GLU A 33 11.81 14.40 -20.39
C GLU A 33 12.72 13.17 -20.20
N GLU A 34 13.87 13.16 -20.87
CA GLU A 34 14.86 12.08 -20.75
C GLU A 34 15.47 12.03 -19.34
N ILE A 35 15.81 13.19 -18.75
CA ILE A 35 16.30 13.29 -17.37
C ILE A 35 15.23 12.75 -16.40
N ASN A 36 13.96 13.14 -16.57
CA ASN A 36 12.86 12.66 -15.74
C ASN A 36 12.64 11.14 -15.87
N ALA A 37 12.85 10.56 -17.07
CA ALA A 37 12.77 9.12 -17.28
C ALA A 37 13.85 8.39 -16.48
N VAL A 38 15.11 8.83 -16.54
CA VAL A 38 16.22 8.26 -15.78
C VAL A 38 15.98 8.37 -14.26
N ILE A 39 15.47 9.53 -13.78
CA ILE A 39 15.15 9.72 -12.38
C ILE A 39 14.05 8.75 -11.93
N ARG A 40 12.97 8.60 -12.71
CA ARG A 40 11.87 7.68 -12.39
C ARG A 40 12.34 6.23 -12.30
N GLU A 41 13.16 5.80 -13.27
CA GLU A 41 13.74 4.46 -13.26
C GLU A 41 14.65 4.24 -12.06
N SER A 42 15.54 5.19 -11.77
CA SER A 42 16.50 5.12 -10.65
C SER A 42 15.82 5.14 -9.27
N LEU A 43 14.64 5.77 -9.15
CA LEU A 43 13.84 5.83 -7.94
C LEU A 43 12.78 4.73 -7.88
N SER A 44 12.67 3.90 -8.91
CA SER A 44 11.77 2.75 -8.89
C SER A 44 12.29 1.70 -7.92
N TYR A 45 11.53 1.46 -6.86
CA TYR A 45 11.93 0.55 -5.79
C TYR A 45 10.74 -0.24 -5.27
N ASP A 46 10.92 -1.55 -5.18
CA ASP A 46 9.96 -2.49 -4.61
C ASP A 46 10.56 -3.16 -3.37
N GLU A 47 10.18 -2.69 -2.20
CA GLU A 47 10.65 -3.19 -0.90
C GLU A 47 10.37 -4.69 -0.72
N TYR A 48 9.19 -5.17 -1.13
CA TYR A 48 8.81 -6.57 -0.97
C TYR A 48 9.63 -7.49 -1.88
N ARG A 49 9.91 -7.03 -3.10
CA ARG A 49 10.78 -7.76 -4.03
C ARG A 49 12.21 -7.80 -3.49
N TYR A 50 12.75 -6.65 -3.09
CA TYR A 50 14.07 -6.56 -2.48
C TYR A 50 14.20 -7.47 -1.25
N GLN A 51 13.20 -7.44 -0.36
CA GLN A 51 13.17 -8.27 0.83
C GLN A 51 13.19 -9.76 0.51
N LYS A 52 12.37 -10.19 -0.47
CA LYS A 52 12.31 -11.58 -0.92
C LYS A 52 13.63 -12.03 -1.56
N GLU A 53 14.20 -11.24 -2.46
CA GLU A 53 15.45 -11.55 -3.17
C GLU A 53 16.65 -11.64 -2.21
N ASN A 54 16.67 -10.82 -1.17
CA ASN A 54 17.73 -10.81 -0.17
C ASN A 54 17.45 -11.73 1.04
N GLY A 55 16.35 -12.47 1.04
CA GLY A 55 15.99 -13.39 2.11
C GLY A 55 15.77 -12.73 3.47
N ILE A 56 15.34 -11.46 3.47
CA ILE A 56 15.10 -10.69 4.70
C ILE A 56 13.76 -11.12 5.30
N ARG A 57 13.81 -11.81 6.43
CA ARG A 57 12.64 -12.40 7.06
C ARG A 57 11.97 -11.47 8.06
N ILE A 58 10.65 -11.40 7.98
CA ILE A 58 9.76 -10.72 8.92
C ILE A 58 9.16 -11.78 9.84
N THR A 59 9.76 -11.99 11.00
CA THR A 59 9.38 -13.07 11.92
C THR A 59 8.32 -12.67 12.94
N GLU A 60 7.91 -11.38 12.95
CA GLU A 60 6.91 -10.89 13.87
C GLU A 60 5.55 -11.58 13.66
N PRO A 61 4.91 -12.06 14.75
CA PRO A 61 3.63 -12.75 14.66
C PRO A 61 2.45 -11.84 14.27
N TYR A 62 2.67 -10.54 14.19
CA TYR A 62 1.69 -9.51 13.82
C TYR A 62 1.99 -8.86 12.46
N ARG A 63 2.76 -9.51 11.58
CA ARG A 63 3.29 -8.89 10.34
C ARG A 63 2.21 -8.48 9.34
N ALA A 64 1.05 -9.13 9.34
CA ALA A 64 -0.08 -8.74 8.49
C ALA A 64 -1.05 -7.75 9.14
N GLU A 65 -0.95 -7.50 10.46
CA GLU A 65 -1.90 -6.62 11.15
C GLU A 65 -1.91 -5.20 10.60
N GLY A 66 -3.07 -4.72 10.25
CA GLY A 66 -3.30 -3.40 9.65
C GLY A 66 -3.21 -3.39 8.12
N LEU A 67 -2.74 -4.46 7.48
CA LEU A 67 -2.60 -4.53 6.02
C LEU A 67 -3.94 -4.33 5.29
N HIS A 68 -5.06 -4.73 5.90
CA HIS A 68 -6.42 -4.49 5.38
C HIS A 68 -6.75 -3.00 5.14
N LYS A 69 -6.02 -2.08 5.76
CA LYS A 69 -6.21 -0.62 5.53
C LYS A 69 -5.65 -0.16 4.19
N VAL A 70 -4.73 -0.93 3.64
CA VAL A 70 -4.10 -0.68 2.34
C VAL A 70 -4.74 -1.55 1.27
N LEU A 71 -4.95 -2.85 1.59
CA LEU A 71 -5.61 -3.83 0.73
C LEU A 71 -7.09 -3.92 1.16
N TYR A 72 -7.88 -2.95 0.76
CA TYR A 72 -9.26 -2.77 1.22
C TYR A 72 -10.30 -3.48 0.36
N GLN A 73 -9.97 -3.79 -0.91
CA GLN A 73 -10.86 -4.49 -1.83
C GLN A 73 -10.47 -5.97 -1.94
N CYS A 74 -11.42 -6.86 -1.73
CA CYS A 74 -11.20 -8.31 -1.83
C CYS A 74 -11.12 -8.74 -3.30
N PRO A 75 -10.04 -9.42 -3.76
CA PRO A 75 -9.94 -9.83 -5.15
C PRO A 75 -10.83 -11.04 -5.48
N ALA A 76 -11.23 -11.82 -4.48
CA ALA A 76 -12.08 -12.99 -4.69
C ALA A 76 -13.56 -12.63 -4.89
N CYS A 77 -14.08 -11.58 -4.24
CA CYS A 77 -15.49 -11.20 -4.32
C CYS A 77 -15.75 -9.74 -4.75
N GLY A 78 -14.70 -8.93 -4.92
CA GLY A 78 -14.80 -7.53 -5.34
C GLY A 78 -15.28 -6.55 -4.26
N VAL A 79 -15.74 -7.04 -3.09
CA VAL A 79 -16.29 -6.18 -2.04
C VAL A 79 -15.20 -5.32 -1.42
N GLU A 80 -15.50 -4.05 -1.21
CA GLU A 80 -14.63 -3.08 -0.58
C GLU A 80 -14.90 -2.94 0.92
N HIS A 81 -13.87 -2.53 1.69
CA HIS A 81 -13.91 -2.20 3.11
C HIS A 81 -14.31 -3.33 4.07
N GLU A 82 -14.50 -4.56 3.56
CA GLU A 82 -14.76 -5.76 4.37
C GLU A 82 -13.50 -6.59 4.64
N MET A 83 -12.33 -6.09 4.26
CA MET A 83 -11.06 -6.71 4.62
C MET A 83 -10.72 -6.48 6.08
N ALA A 84 -10.15 -7.49 6.73
CA ALA A 84 -9.63 -7.42 8.08
C ALA A 84 -8.30 -8.18 8.20
N SER A 85 -7.52 -7.92 9.23
CA SER A 85 -6.25 -8.62 9.46
C SER A 85 -6.00 -8.86 10.94
N GLU A 86 -5.44 -10.02 11.26
CA GLU A 86 -5.06 -10.42 12.61
C GLU A 86 -3.81 -11.30 12.53
N GLY A 87 -2.82 -10.98 13.36
CA GLY A 87 -1.58 -11.76 13.40
C GLY A 87 -0.86 -11.75 12.04
N THR A 88 -0.79 -12.92 11.42
CA THR A 88 -0.16 -13.15 10.11
C THR A 88 -1.18 -13.24 8.98
N GLN A 89 -2.48 -13.10 9.29
CA GLN A 89 -3.56 -13.31 8.32
C GLN A 89 -4.21 -12.02 7.87
N LEU A 90 -4.56 -12.00 6.58
CA LEU A 90 -5.45 -11.04 5.93
C LEU A 90 -6.68 -11.80 5.45
N PHE A 91 -7.90 -11.30 5.69
CA PHE A 91 -9.12 -12.00 5.32
C PHE A 91 -10.27 -11.05 5.00
N CYS A 92 -11.19 -11.54 4.18
CA CYS A 92 -12.43 -10.86 3.84
C CYS A 92 -13.57 -11.35 4.74
N LYS A 93 -14.25 -10.44 5.42
CA LYS A 93 -15.42 -10.75 6.27
C LYS A 93 -16.67 -11.09 5.44
N ALA A 94 -16.77 -10.58 4.20
CA ALA A 94 -17.92 -10.81 3.35
C ALA A 94 -17.93 -12.21 2.74
N CYS A 95 -16.82 -12.69 2.17
CA CYS A 95 -16.78 -14.00 1.50
C CYS A 95 -15.99 -15.08 2.26
N GLY A 96 -15.31 -14.72 3.34
CA GLY A 96 -14.52 -15.64 4.16
C GLY A 96 -13.14 -15.99 3.61
N LYS A 97 -12.76 -15.51 2.41
CA LYS A 97 -11.43 -15.75 1.82
C LYS A 97 -10.32 -15.30 2.77
N ARG A 98 -9.30 -16.16 2.96
CA ARG A 98 -8.18 -15.92 3.88
C ARG A 98 -6.84 -16.11 3.19
N TYR A 99 -5.89 -15.27 3.58
CA TYR A 99 -4.49 -15.30 3.14
C TYR A 99 -3.59 -15.30 4.35
N GLU A 100 -2.53 -16.11 4.29
CA GLU A 100 -1.42 -16.10 5.25
C GLU A 100 -0.27 -15.29 4.65
N MET A 101 0.27 -14.34 5.40
CA MET A 101 1.49 -13.64 5.03
C MET A 101 2.69 -14.42 5.54
N ASP A 102 3.55 -14.89 4.65
CA ASP A 102 4.78 -15.56 5.02
C ASP A 102 5.84 -14.61 5.59
N ASP A 103 6.98 -15.15 6.00
CA ASP A 103 8.07 -14.37 6.58
C ASP A 103 8.89 -13.57 5.55
N LEU A 104 8.64 -13.77 4.26
CA LEU A 104 9.19 -12.98 3.15
C LEU A 104 8.22 -11.93 2.61
N GLY A 105 7.07 -11.74 3.28
CA GLY A 105 6.08 -10.73 2.93
C GLY A 105 5.17 -11.11 1.76
N GLN A 106 5.11 -12.41 1.39
CA GLN A 106 4.21 -12.89 0.35
C GLN A 106 2.91 -13.38 0.97
N LEU A 107 1.79 -13.17 0.27
CA LEU A 107 0.48 -13.65 0.66
C LEU A 107 0.18 -14.99 -0.02
N HIS A 108 -0.36 -15.92 0.73
CA HIS A 108 -0.76 -17.25 0.25
C HIS A 108 -2.19 -17.52 0.69
N ALA A 109 -3.09 -17.83 -0.25
CA ALA A 109 -4.45 -18.24 0.10
C ALA A 109 -4.43 -19.53 0.91
N LEU A 110 -5.19 -19.59 1.99
CA LEU A 110 -5.33 -20.81 2.78
C LEU A 110 -6.17 -21.87 2.05
N GLU A 111 -7.08 -21.41 1.19
CA GLU A 111 -7.93 -22.27 0.36
C GLU A 111 -8.10 -21.65 -1.02
N GLY A 112 -8.10 -22.50 -2.05
CA GLY A 112 -8.28 -22.08 -3.44
C GLY A 112 -7.07 -21.35 -4.03
N GLU A 113 -7.30 -20.50 -5.00
CA GLU A 113 -6.28 -19.74 -5.72
C GLU A 113 -5.77 -18.55 -4.89
N THR A 114 -4.48 -18.23 -5.05
CA THR A 114 -3.88 -16.98 -4.56
C THR A 114 -3.91 -15.97 -5.69
N GLU A 115 -4.84 -15.04 -5.64
CA GLU A 115 -5.04 -14.04 -6.70
C GLU A 115 -3.83 -13.10 -6.79
N PHE A 116 -3.32 -12.69 -5.65
CA PHE A 116 -2.11 -11.86 -5.54
C PHE A 116 -1.24 -12.31 -4.38
N ALA A 117 -0.06 -12.86 -4.69
CA ALA A 117 0.95 -13.16 -3.67
C ALA A 117 1.75 -11.92 -3.27
N HIS A 118 1.95 -11.00 -4.22
CA HIS A 118 2.75 -9.80 -4.04
C HIS A 118 1.87 -8.61 -3.68
N ILE A 119 2.11 -7.99 -2.54
CA ILE A 119 1.26 -6.90 -2.00
C ILE A 119 1.15 -5.71 -2.96
N PRO A 120 2.25 -5.22 -3.60
CA PRO A 120 2.14 -4.16 -4.59
C PRO A 120 1.24 -4.48 -5.78
N ASP A 121 1.22 -5.72 -6.26
CA ASP A 121 0.36 -6.12 -7.39
C ASP A 121 -1.12 -6.04 -7.02
N TRP A 122 -1.48 -6.47 -5.79
CA TRP A 122 -2.85 -6.31 -5.29
C TRP A 122 -3.23 -4.83 -5.19
N TYR A 123 -2.32 -4.01 -4.66
CA TYR A 123 -2.55 -2.57 -4.55
C TYR A 123 -2.73 -1.90 -5.92
N GLU A 124 -1.91 -2.24 -6.92
CA GLU A 124 -2.05 -1.70 -8.27
C GLU A 124 -3.35 -2.18 -8.96
N TRP A 125 -3.81 -3.40 -8.70
CA TRP A 125 -5.11 -3.88 -9.16
C TRP A 125 -6.26 -3.01 -8.61
N GLN A 126 -6.26 -2.70 -7.30
CA GLN A 126 -7.25 -1.80 -6.70
C GLN A 126 -7.22 -0.41 -7.35
N ARG A 127 -6.03 0.14 -7.55
CA ARG A 127 -5.86 1.43 -8.23
C ARG A 127 -6.39 1.40 -9.67
N GLY A 128 -6.19 0.29 -10.36
CA GLY A 128 -6.74 0.05 -11.70
C GLY A 128 -8.26 0.10 -11.72
N ASN A 129 -8.91 -0.52 -10.72
CA ASN A 129 -10.37 -0.52 -10.58
C ASN A 129 -10.92 0.90 -10.36
N VAL A 130 -10.30 1.68 -9.45
CA VAL A 130 -10.69 3.08 -9.21
C VAL A 130 -10.46 3.93 -10.46
N ARG A 131 -9.35 3.73 -11.16
CA ARG A 131 -9.08 4.44 -12.43
C ARG A 131 -10.16 4.16 -13.47
N ALA A 132 -10.55 2.90 -13.62
CA ALA A 132 -11.61 2.51 -14.55
C ALA A 132 -12.95 3.19 -14.21
N GLN A 133 -13.30 3.30 -12.93
CA GLN A 133 -14.49 4.03 -12.48
C GLN A 133 -14.41 5.54 -12.81
N ILE A 134 -13.23 6.14 -12.60
CA ILE A 134 -13.02 7.56 -12.95
C ILE A 134 -13.17 7.78 -14.46
N GLU A 135 -12.54 6.93 -15.28
CA GLU A 135 -12.60 6.99 -16.74
C GLU A 135 -14.03 6.76 -17.28
N ALA A 136 -14.81 5.93 -16.59
CA ALA A 136 -16.23 5.71 -16.90
C ALA A 136 -17.17 6.83 -16.41
N GLY A 137 -16.68 7.76 -15.59
CA GLY A 137 -17.50 8.79 -14.93
C GLY A 137 -18.43 8.23 -13.83
N GLU A 138 -18.12 7.05 -13.32
CA GLU A 138 -18.92 6.34 -12.30
C GLU A 138 -18.34 6.49 -10.89
N TYR A 139 -17.13 7.06 -10.76
CA TYR A 139 -16.48 7.19 -9.47
C TYR A 139 -17.18 8.25 -8.61
N ALA A 140 -17.66 7.82 -7.46
CA ALA A 140 -18.17 8.70 -6.41
C ALA A 140 -17.93 8.01 -5.05
N PHE A 141 -17.38 8.75 -4.11
CA PHE A 141 -17.19 8.27 -2.73
C PHE A 141 -17.90 9.23 -1.77
N GLU A 142 -18.64 8.66 -0.84
CA GLU A 142 -19.33 9.38 0.22
C GLU A 142 -19.30 8.56 1.51
N ASP A 143 -18.90 9.18 2.63
CA ASP A 143 -18.94 8.53 3.94
C ASP A 143 -19.09 9.58 5.07
N GLU A 144 -19.57 9.13 6.22
CA GLU A 144 -19.53 9.91 7.46
C GLU A 144 -18.25 9.59 8.23
N VAL A 145 -17.43 10.59 8.49
CA VAL A 145 -16.12 10.44 9.10
C VAL A 145 -16.01 11.22 10.40
N ASP A 146 -15.23 10.68 11.35
CA ASP A 146 -14.83 11.41 12.54
C ASP A 146 -13.63 12.30 12.24
N VAL A 147 -13.78 13.60 12.46
CA VAL A 147 -12.75 14.60 12.20
C VAL A 147 -11.98 14.94 13.47
N TYR A 148 -10.67 14.93 13.36
CA TYR A 148 -9.77 15.27 14.46
C TYR A 148 -8.78 16.36 14.02
N SER A 149 -8.49 17.31 14.90
CA SER A 149 -7.35 18.21 14.76
C SER A 149 -6.12 17.61 15.42
N LEU A 150 -4.95 17.82 14.84
CA LEU A 150 -3.66 17.40 15.39
C LEU A 150 -2.74 18.60 15.63
N PRO A 151 -3.05 19.49 16.59
CA PRO A 151 -2.21 20.64 16.87
C PRO A 151 -0.87 20.18 17.45
N ARG A 152 0.24 20.69 16.90
CA ARG A 152 1.62 20.44 17.35
C ARG A 152 2.04 18.97 17.42
N VAL A 153 1.36 18.06 16.66
CA VAL A 153 1.69 16.62 16.56
C VAL A 153 1.60 15.82 17.88
N TRP A 154 1.06 16.39 18.95
CA TRP A 154 1.07 15.76 20.29
C TRP A 154 -0.21 15.04 20.65
N ARG A 155 -1.36 15.50 20.16
CA ARG A 155 -2.66 14.98 20.58
C ARG A 155 -3.73 15.21 19.53
N TYR A 156 -4.48 14.16 19.23
CA TYR A 156 -5.72 14.28 18.45
C TYR A 156 -6.82 14.90 19.30
N ILE A 157 -7.41 15.98 18.82
CA ILE A 157 -8.57 16.66 19.42
C ILE A 157 -9.78 16.37 18.54
N PRO A 158 -10.82 15.71 19.05
CA PRO A 158 -12.02 15.44 18.25
C PRO A 158 -12.74 16.77 17.95
N LEU A 159 -13.09 16.96 16.67
CA LEU A 159 -13.87 18.09 16.21
C LEU A 159 -15.33 17.73 15.94
N GLY A 160 -15.65 16.45 15.80
CA GLY A 160 -16.97 15.93 15.52
C GLY A 160 -17.05 15.14 14.24
N LYS A 161 -18.27 14.88 13.79
CA LYS A 161 -18.54 14.15 12.55
C LYS A 161 -18.68 15.11 11.36
N ALA A 162 -18.25 14.65 10.20
CA ALA A 162 -18.43 15.38 8.94
C ALA A 162 -18.71 14.39 7.80
N LYS A 163 -19.41 14.84 6.78
CA LYS A 163 -19.58 14.11 5.55
C LYS A 163 -18.35 14.34 4.67
N LEU A 164 -17.69 13.28 4.28
CA LEU A 164 -16.60 13.29 3.30
C LEU A 164 -17.18 12.87 1.94
N THR A 165 -16.98 13.69 0.94
CA THR A 165 -17.31 13.37 -0.45
C THR A 165 -16.06 13.52 -1.30
N HIS A 166 -15.91 12.67 -2.28
CA HIS A 166 -14.85 12.75 -3.27
C HIS A 166 -15.37 12.24 -4.61
N ASP A 167 -15.25 13.06 -5.64
CA ASP A 167 -15.62 12.77 -7.02
C ASP A 167 -14.52 13.26 -7.98
N PRO A 168 -14.62 13.04 -9.29
CA PRO A 168 -13.59 13.46 -10.24
C PRO A 168 -13.37 14.97 -10.34
N GLU A 169 -14.29 15.77 -9.84
CA GLU A 169 -14.26 17.25 -9.93
C GLU A 169 -13.84 17.90 -8.59
N HIS A 170 -14.00 17.19 -7.46
CA HIS A 170 -13.79 17.71 -6.10
C HIS A 170 -13.06 16.72 -5.18
#